data_2dce429b271d3f7941c048fbaad10ada
#
_entry.id   2dce429b271d3f7941c048fbaad10ada
#
_cell.length_a   1.000
_cell.length_b   1.000
_cell.length_c   1.000
_cell.angle_alpha   90.00
_cell.angle_beta   90.00
_cell.angle_gamma   90.00
#
_symmetry.space_group_name_H-M   'P 1'
#
loop_
_entity.id
_entity.type
_entity.pdbx_description
1 polymer ?
#
loop_
_entity_poly.entity_id
_entity_poly.type
_entity_poly.pdbx_seq_one_letter_code
_entity_poly.pdbx_strand_id
1 'polypeptide(L)'
;DAKTQIKMHSTAGEFIREVEFPGIGSASGFGGKRTDTETFYSFSSFATPPSIYRYDMLTGNSKLIRRSNAKADPEDFEVKQVFYKSKDGTRVPMFIAHKRGIELNGKNPVLLYGYGGFNISLTPRFSISRLAWMEMGGVFAMPNLRGGGEYGEEWHRGGTKANKQNVFDDFIAAA
;
A
#
# COMPACT_ATOMS: atom_id res chain seq x y z
N ASP A 1 1.86 3.93 8.76
CA ASP A 1 1.49 3.99 7.34
C ASP A 1 1.10 2.59 6.86
N ALA A 2 0.07 2.47 6.06
CA ALA A 2 -0.42 1.19 5.53
C ALA A 2 0.41 0.69 4.31
N LYS A 3 1.71 0.84 4.35
CA LYS A 3 2.69 0.35 3.36
C LYS A 3 3.85 -0.33 4.08
N THR A 4 4.52 -1.25 3.41
CA THR A 4 5.67 -1.93 4.00
C THR A 4 6.88 -1.02 4.08
N GLN A 5 7.53 -1.01 5.24
CA GLN A 5 8.84 -0.41 5.48
C GLN A 5 9.73 -1.48 6.12
N ILE A 6 10.90 -1.72 5.57
CA ILE A 6 11.87 -2.69 6.09
C ILE A 6 13.16 -1.95 6.46
N LYS A 7 13.56 -2.08 7.71
CA LYS A 7 14.80 -1.51 8.24
C LYS A 7 15.78 -2.64 8.56
N MET A 8 16.99 -2.48 8.07
CA MET A 8 18.11 -3.39 8.35
C MET A 8 18.91 -2.87 9.54
N HIS A 9 19.17 -3.73 10.50
CA HIS A 9 19.98 -3.44 11.67
C HIS A 9 21.12 -4.45 11.77
N SER A 10 22.23 -4.04 12.39
CA SER A 10 23.30 -4.96 12.79
C SER A 10 22.81 -5.88 13.91
N THR A 11 23.58 -6.93 14.19
CA THR A 11 23.29 -7.82 15.33
C THR A 11 23.47 -7.14 16.69
N ALA A 12 24.09 -5.96 16.73
CA ALA A 12 24.19 -5.09 17.90
C ALA A 12 23.01 -4.10 18.01
N GLY A 13 22.07 -4.12 17.04
CA GLY A 13 20.88 -3.25 17.03
C GLY A 13 21.08 -1.92 16.29
N GLU A 14 22.25 -1.64 15.74
CA GLU A 14 22.55 -0.39 15.05
C GLU A 14 21.85 -0.35 13.69
N PHE A 15 21.20 0.78 13.38
CA PHE A 15 20.56 0.98 12.07
C PHE A 15 21.62 1.04 10.97
N ILE A 16 21.42 0.24 9.91
CA ILE A 16 22.30 0.20 8.75
C ILE A 16 21.67 0.96 7.58
N ARG A 17 20.46 0.57 7.18
CA ARG A 17 19.73 1.16 6.04
C ARG A 17 18.26 0.77 6.02
N GLU A 18 17.51 1.47 5.22
CA GLU A 18 16.15 1.05 4.81
C GLU A 18 16.23 0.32 3.47
N VAL A 19 15.39 -0.69 3.28
CA VAL A 19 15.25 -1.39 1.99
C VAL A 19 14.40 -0.55 1.06
N GLU A 20 14.95 -0.16 -0.08
CA GLU A 20 14.22 0.56 -1.12
C GLU A 20 13.36 -0.41 -1.94
N PHE A 21 12.09 -0.07 -2.07
CA PHE A 21 11.12 -0.80 -2.88
C PHE A 21 10.82 -0.08 -4.19
N PRO A 22 10.30 -0.78 -5.23
CA PRO A 22 9.95 -0.16 -6.50
C PRO A 22 8.85 0.92 -6.42
N GLY A 23 8.22 1.08 -5.27
CA GLY A 23 7.17 2.06 -5.05
C GLY A 23 6.33 1.78 -3.81
N ILE A 24 5.16 2.41 -3.72
CA ILE A 24 4.20 2.18 -2.64
C ILE A 24 3.59 0.79 -2.81
N GLY A 25 3.80 -0.11 -1.84
CA GLY A 25 3.36 -1.48 -1.95
C GLY A 25 3.47 -2.27 -0.66
N SER A 26 3.22 -3.56 -0.79
CA SER A 26 3.38 -4.56 0.27
C SER A 26 4.52 -5.49 -0.09
N ALA A 27 5.44 -5.72 0.86
CA ALA A 27 6.53 -6.67 0.73
C ALA A 27 6.53 -7.66 1.88
N SER A 28 6.97 -8.89 1.60
CA SER A 28 7.13 -9.95 2.59
C SER A 28 8.24 -10.91 2.17
N GLY A 29 8.75 -11.67 3.14
CA GLY A 29 9.89 -12.57 2.93
C GLY A 29 11.06 -12.16 3.83
N PHE A 30 12.24 -11.96 3.26
CA PHE A 30 13.48 -11.64 3.98
C PHE A 30 13.93 -12.74 4.97
N GLY A 31 13.59 -14.00 4.64
CA GLY A 31 14.09 -15.15 5.39
C GLY A 31 15.53 -15.50 5.00
N GLY A 32 16.20 -16.24 5.87
CA GLY A 32 17.56 -16.72 5.60
C GLY A 32 18.30 -17.08 6.88
N LYS A 33 19.58 -17.44 6.72
CA LYS A 33 20.51 -17.71 7.80
C LYS A 33 21.33 -16.45 8.10
N ARG A 34 21.88 -16.37 9.30
CA ARG A 34 22.74 -15.24 9.73
C ARG A 34 23.97 -15.01 8.83
N THR A 35 24.43 -16.07 8.17
CA THR A 35 25.61 -16.04 7.29
C THR A 35 25.31 -15.74 5.86
N ASP A 36 24.02 -15.64 5.48
CA ASP A 36 23.63 -15.41 4.09
C ASP A 36 23.95 -13.95 3.72
N THR A 37 24.50 -13.77 2.54
CA THR A 37 24.82 -12.46 1.95
C THR A 37 23.71 -11.94 1.06
N GLU A 38 22.67 -12.75 0.83
CA GLU A 38 21.49 -12.40 0.05
C GLU A 38 20.22 -12.96 0.68
N THR A 39 19.10 -12.33 0.39
CA THR A 39 17.76 -12.80 0.76
C THR A 39 16.77 -12.53 -0.37
N PHE A 40 15.58 -13.08 -0.25
CA PHE A 40 14.52 -12.91 -1.25
C PHE A 40 13.28 -12.32 -0.59
N TYR A 41 12.59 -11.48 -1.33
CA TYR A 41 11.30 -10.95 -0.92
C TYR A 41 10.33 -10.89 -2.09
N SER A 42 9.04 -10.97 -1.77
CA SER A 42 7.96 -10.67 -2.70
C SER A 42 7.52 -9.22 -2.54
N PHE A 43 7.19 -8.56 -3.63
CA PHE A 43 6.61 -7.21 -3.64
C PHE A 43 5.38 -7.19 -4.55
N SER A 44 4.36 -6.46 -4.11
CA SER A 44 3.15 -6.20 -4.89
C SER A 44 2.59 -4.82 -4.57
N SER A 45 1.97 -4.18 -5.56
CA SER A 45 1.28 -2.89 -5.41
C SER A 45 -0.06 -2.96 -6.14
N PHE A 46 -0.82 -1.87 -6.21
CA PHE A 46 -2.07 -1.84 -6.99
C PHE A 46 -1.84 -2.09 -8.48
N ALA A 47 -0.71 -1.60 -9.02
CA ALA A 47 -0.33 -1.74 -10.42
C ALA A 47 0.81 -2.75 -10.65
N THR A 48 1.56 -3.13 -9.61
CA THR A 48 2.68 -4.06 -9.72
C THR A 48 2.22 -5.47 -9.37
N PRO A 49 2.18 -6.40 -10.33
CA PRO A 49 1.90 -7.81 -10.07
C PRO A 49 2.87 -8.41 -9.04
N PRO A 50 2.48 -9.49 -8.34
CA PRO A 50 3.39 -10.19 -7.44
C PRO A 50 4.72 -10.50 -8.13
N SER A 51 5.79 -9.98 -7.57
CA SER A 51 7.15 -10.03 -8.12
C SER A 51 8.12 -10.48 -7.05
N ILE A 52 9.10 -11.28 -7.42
CA ILE A 52 10.14 -11.80 -6.52
C ILE A 52 11.44 -11.06 -6.82
N TYR A 53 12.03 -10.53 -5.77
CA TYR A 53 13.31 -9.82 -5.80
C TYR A 53 14.35 -10.57 -4.97
N ARG A 54 15.60 -10.56 -5.45
CA ARG A 54 16.78 -10.90 -4.67
C ARG A 54 17.35 -9.61 -4.10
N TYR A 55 17.58 -9.59 -2.81
CA TYR A 55 18.20 -8.47 -2.10
C TYR A 55 19.61 -8.85 -1.66
N ASP A 56 20.58 -8.06 -2.03
CA ASP A 56 21.96 -8.20 -1.63
C ASP A 56 22.18 -7.51 -0.28
N MET A 57 22.50 -8.26 0.74
CA MET A 57 22.66 -7.78 2.11
C MET A 57 23.85 -6.84 2.28
N LEU A 58 24.90 -6.98 1.43
CA LEU A 58 26.12 -6.18 1.53
C LEU A 58 25.93 -4.82 0.86
N THR A 59 25.40 -4.81 -0.36
CA THR A 59 25.24 -3.59 -1.18
C THR A 59 23.91 -2.86 -0.95
N GLY A 60 22.87 -3.59 -0.53
CA GLY A 60 21.51 -3.06 -0.40
C GLY A 60 20.73 -3.04 -1.72
N ASN A 61 21.26 -3.62 -2.78
CA ASN A 61 20.61 -3.62 -4.08
C ASN A 61 19.56 -4.72 -4.20
N SER A 62 18.43 -4.36 -4.81
CA SER A 62 17.38 -5.30 -5.18
C SER A 62 17.42 -5.61 -6.66
N LYS A 63 17.33 -6.90 -7.03
CA LYS A 63 17.25 -7.36 -8.42
C LYS A 63 15.98 -8.15 -8.63
N LEU A 64 15.16 -7.75 -9.61
CA LEU A 64 13.99 -8.51 -10.02
C LEU A 64 14.41 -9.87 -10.58
N ILE A 65 13.87 -10.95 -10.01
CA ILE A 65 14.12 -12.33 -10.44
C ILE A 65 12.93 -12.87 -11.23
N ARG A 66 11.71 -12.60 -10.75
CA ARG A 66 10.50 -13.11 -11.39
C ARG A 66 9.35 -12.13 -11.17
N ARG A 67 8.57 -11.88 -12.22
CA ARG A 67 7.31 -11.16 -12.17
C ARG A 67 6.20 -12.06 -12.68
N SER A 68 5.01 -11.98 -12.09
CA SER A 68 3.82 -12.61 -12.64
C SER A 68 3.50 -11.99 -14.01
N ASN A 69 3.09 -12.84 -14.95
CA ASN A 69 2.84 -12.43 -16.34
C ASN A 69 1.48 -11.71 -16.47
N ALA A 70 1.37 -10.52 -15.92
CA ALA A 70 0.27 -9.60 -16.23
C ALA A 70 0.72 -8.70 -17.38
N LYS A 71 -0.12 -8.59 -18.43
CA LYS A 71 0.15 -7.77 -19.62
C LYS A 71 -0.05 -6.28 -19.34
N ALA A 72 0.62 -5.74 -18.29
CA ALA A 72 0.64 -4.32 -18.00
C ALA A 72 2.01 -3.93 -17.47
N ASP A 73 2.50 -2.78 -17.88
CA ASP A 73 3.70 -2.19 -17.30
C ASP A 73 3.30 -1.38 -16.05
N PRO A 74 3.86 -1.68 -14.86
CA PRO A 74 3.61 -0.89 -13.66
C PRO A 74 3.97 0.60 -13.83
N GLU A 75 4.91 0.93 -14.72
CA GLU A 75 5.30 2.30 -15.01
C GLU A 75 4.21 3.12 -15.71
N ASP A 76 3.22 2.47 -16.34
CA ASP A 76 2.06 3.13 -16.92
C ASP A 76 1.08 3.67 -15.89
N PHE A 77 1.29 3.34 -14.61
CA PHE A 77 0.39 3.71 -13.53
C PHE A 77 1.07 4.59 -12.49
N GLU A 78 0.25 5.34 -11.80
CA GLU A 78 0.66 6.15 -10.65
C GLU A 78 -0.08 5.67 -9.41
N VAL A 79 0.66 5.49 -8.30
CA VAL A 79 0.12 5.17 -6.99
C VAL A 79 0.60 6.21 -6.00
N LYS A 80 -0.34 6.90 -5.37
CA LYS A 80 -0.08 7.94 -4.37
C LYS A 80 -0.77 7.62 -3.05
N GLN A 81 -0.21 8.08 -1.95
CA GLN A 81 -0.89 8.20 -0.67
C GLN A 81 -1.20 9.67 -0.42
N VAL A 82 -2.46 9.98 -0.27
CA VAL A 82 -2.97 11.31 0.09
C VAL A 82 -3.64 11.28 1.44
N PHE A 83 -3.97 12.45 1.98
CA PHE A 83 -4.69 12.59 3.23
C PHE A 83 -5.84 13.58 3.07
N TYR A 84 -6.97 13.25 3.65
CA TYR A 84 -8.14 14.12 3.70
C TYR A 84 -8.64 14.26 5.14
N LYS A 85 -9.56 15.19 5.37
CA LYS A 85 -10.16 15.39 6.69
C LYS A 85 -11.53 14.73 6.74
N SER A 86 -11.76 13.90 7.76
CA SER A 86 -13.08 13.40 8.11
C SER A 86 -13.94 14.51 8.71
N LYS A 87 -15.21 14.25 8.94
CA LYS A 87 -16.21 15.16 9.51
C LYS A 87 -15.77 15.79 10.83
N ASP A 88 -15.08 15.05 11.68
CA ASP A 88 -14.56 15.49 12.97
C ASP A 88 -13.16 16.14 12.90
N GLY A 89 -12.63 16.32 11.67
CA GLY A 89 -11.30 16.88 11.42
C GLY A 89 -10.17 15.85 11.47
N THR A 90 -10.45 14.59 11.79
CA THR A 90 -9.44 13.52 11.77
C THR A 90 -8.82 13.40 10.39
N ARG A 91 -7.48 13.36 10.35
CA ARG A 91 -6.72 13.18 9.10
C ARG A 91 -6.68 11.72 8.72
N VAL A 92 -7.39 11.36 7.65
CA VAL A 92 -7.52 9.99 7.16
C VAL A 92 -6.64 9.79 5.93
N PRO A 93 -5.80 8.74 5.87
CA PRO A 93 -5.00 8.42 4.69
C PRO A 93 -5.83 7.69 3.64
N MET A 94 -5.50 7.90 2.38
CA MET A 94 -6.12 7.22 1.25
C MET A 94 -5.07 6.94 0.18
N PHE A 95 -5.06 5.73 -0.35
CA PHE A 95 -4.32 5.42 -1.57
C PHE A 95 -5.17 5.76 -2.78
N ILE A 96 -4.53 6.38 -3.77
CA ILE A 96 -5.12 6.64 -5.09
C ILE A 96 -4.22 5.98 -6.12
N ALA A 97 -4.82 5.21 -7.03
CA ALA A 97 -4.13 4.59 -8.15
C ALA A 97 -4.89 4.83 -9.46
N HIS A 98 -4.17 5.18 -10.50
CA HIS A 98 -4.74 5.46 -11.82
C HIS A 98 -3.68 5.32 -12.92
N LYS A 99 -4.11 5.29 -14.17
CA LYS A 99 -3.20 5.32 -15.31
C LYS A 99 -2.48 6.66 -15.37
N ARG A 100 -1.18 6.65 -15.64
CA ARG A 100 -0.37 7.87 -15.74
C ARG A 100 -0.85 8.74 -16.91
N GLY A 101 -0.83 10.04 -16.71
CA GLY A 101 -1.21 11.01 -17.76
C GLY A 101 -2.71 11.28 -17.87
N ILE A 102 -3.58 10.64 -17.07
CA ILE A 102 -5.00 11.06 -17.03
C ILE A 102 -5.12 12.41 -16.31
N GLU A 103 -6.01 13.25 -16.79
CA GLU A 103 -6.35 14.50 -16.14
C GLU A 103 -7.36 14.26 -15.02
N LEU A 104 -6.99 14.58 -13.77
CA LEU A 104 -7.87 14.50 -12.61
C LEU A 104 -8.73 15.78 -12.52
N ASN A 105 -9.80 15.84 -13.30
CA ASN A 105 -10.66 17.01 -13.44
C ASN A 105 -12.04 16.88 -12.76
N GLY A 106 -12.19 15.87 -11.88
CA GLY A 106 -13.46 15.59 -11.18
C GLY A 106 -14.49 14.83 -12.00
N LYS A 107 -14.19 14.46 -13.26
CA LYS A 107 -15.09 13.69 -14.14
C LYS A 107 -14.67 12.23 -14.33
N ASN A 108 -13.55 11.84 -13.76
CA ASN A 108 -13.06 10.46 -13.85
C ASN A 108 -13.98 9.54 -13.05
N PRO A 109 -14.36 8.38 -13.59
CA PRO A 109 -15.06 7.38 -12.81
C PRO A 109 -14.15 6.84 -11.70
N VAL A 110 -14.64 6.80 -10.46
CA VAL A 110 -13.88 6.37 -9.28
C VAL A 110 -14.47 5.10 -8.69
N LEU A 111 -13.63 4.09 -8.51
CA LEU A 111 -13.94 2.93 -7.68
C LEU A 111 -13.39 3.19 -6.28
N LEU A 112 -14.27 3.62 -5.36
CA LEU A 112 -13.95 3.85 -3.96
C LEU A 112 -14.18 2.57 -3.16
N TYR A 113 -13.15 2.08 -2.46
CA TYR A 113 -13.20 0.86 -1.64
C TYR A 113 -12.61 1.10 -0.26
N GLY A 114 -13.35 0.76 0.79
CA GLY A 114 -12.89 0.84 2.17
C GLY A 114 -13.47 -0.31 3.01
N TYR A 115 -12.88 -0.57 4.19
CA TYR A 115 -13.35 -1.60 5.10
C TYR A 115 -13.61 -1.06 6.52
N GLY A 116 -12.59 -0.58 7.23
CA GLY A 116 -12.69 0.07 8.53
C GLY A 116 -13.29 -0.81 9.62
N GLY A 117 -12.69 -1.97 9.89
CA GLY A 117 -13.19 -2.87 10.92
C GLY A 117 -12.23 -3.98 11.31
N PHE A 118 -12.50 -4.62 12.45
CA PHE A 118 -11.83 -5.81 12.96
C PHE A 118 -10.30 -5.72 13.05
N ASN A 119 -9.77 -4.51 13.21
CA ASN A 119 -8.33 -4.27 13.25
C ASN A 119 -7.58 -4.76 11.98
N ILE A 120 -8.30 -4.87 10.84
CA ILE A 120 -7.72 -5.31 9.57
C ILE A 120 -7.13 -4.09 8.86
N SER A 121 -5.84 -4.17 8.53
CA SER A 121 -5.15 -3.16 7.73
C SER A 121 -5.32 -3.42 6.25
N LEU A 122 -5.87 -2.45 5.52
CA LEU A 122 -5.88 -2.46 4.06
C LEU A 122 -4.53 -1.97 3.54
N THR A 123 -3.83 -2.84 2.84
CA THR A 123 -2.52 -2.54 2.23
C THR A 123 -2.58 -2.66 0.71
N PRO A 124 -1.69 -1.96 -0.03
CA PRO A 124 -1.65 -2.07 -1.48
C PRO A 124 -1.40 -3.51 -1.94
N ARG A 125 -2.30 -4.03 -2.76
CA ARG A 125 -2.20 -5.37 -3.34
C ARG A 125 -2.68 -5.36 -4.79
N PHE A 126 -2.03 -6.14 -5.62
CA PHE A 126 -2.41 -6.30 -7.02
C PHE A 126 -3.77 -7.00 -7.18
N SER A 127 -4.55 -6.52 -8.14
CA SER A 127 -5.77 -7.17 -8.60
C SER A 127 -5.95 -6.90 -10.08
N ILE A 128 -6.18 -7.95 -10.86
CA ILE A 128 -6.38 -7.83 -12.31
C ILE A 128 -7.63 -7.01 -12.66
N SER A 129 -8.68 -7.10 -11.85
CA SER A 129 -9.90 -6.31 -12.06
C SER A 129 -9.69 -4.81 -11.82
N ARG A 130 -8.88 -4.45 -10.81
CA ARG A 130 -8.49 -3.05 -10.56
C ARG A 130 -7.58 -2.52 -11.66
N LEU A 131 -6.66 -3.36 -12.15
CA LEU A 131 -5.81 -3.02 -13.27
C LEU A 131 -6.67 -2.71 -14.53
N ALA A 132 -7.61 -3.59 -14.87
CA ALA A 132 -8.53 -3.37 -15.99
C ALA A 132 -9.35 -2.09 -15.81
N TRP A 133 -9.82 -1.80 -14.59
CA TRP A 133 -10.50 -0.55 -14.27
C TRP A 133 -9.64 0.69 -14.57
N MET A 134 -8.38 0.67 -14.12
CA MET A 134 -7.43 1.76 -14.38
C MET A 134 -7.07 1.87 -15.86
N GLU A 135 -6.94 0.74 -16.58
CA GLU A 135 -6.72 0.73 -18.03
C GLU A 135 -7.85 1.38 -18.81
N MET A 136 -9.10 1.25 -18.35
CA MET A 136 -10.27 1.92 -18.93
C MET A 136 -10.36 3.42 -18.58
N GLY A 137 -9.36 3.97 -17.87
CA GLY A 137 -9.34 5.38 -17.46
C GLY A 137 -9.99 5.66 -16.11
N GLY A 138 -10.36 4.63 -15.36
CA GLY A 138 -10.91 4.77 -14.01
C GLY A 138 -9.82 5.05 -12.96
N VAL A 139 -10.22 5.67 -11.87
CA VAL A 139 -9.40 5.88 -10.67
C VAL A 139 -9.82 4.86 -9.61
N PHE A 140 -8.85 4.24 -8.94
CA PHE A 140 -9.07 3.42 -7.76
C PHE A 140 -8.66 4.19 -6.52
N ALA A 141 -9.56 4.35 -5.56
CA ALA A 141 -9.31 5.03 -4.29
C ALA A 141 -9.60 4.09 -3.12
N MET A 142 -8.67 4.01 -2.16
CA MET A 142 -8.76 3.13 -1.00
C MET A 142 -8.38 3.87 0.28
N PRO A 143 -9.35 4.47 0.99
CA PRO A 143 -9.11 5.07 2.30
C PRO A 143 -8.85 3.99 3.36
N ASN A 144 -7.93 4.28 4.26
CA ASN A 144 -7.65 3.50 5.45
C ASN A 144 -8.51 4.04 6.60
N LEU A 145 -9.74 3.56 6.70
CA LEU A 145 -10.75 4.07 7.63
C LEU A 145 -10.43 3.67 9.07
N ARG A 146 -10.85 4.50 10.03
CA ARG A 146 -10.84 4.11 11.45
C ARG A 146 -11.57 2.78 11.67
N GLY A 147 -11.18 2.03 12.71
CA GLY A 147 -11.65 0.65 12.93
C GLY A 147 -10.76 -0.42 12.29
N GLY A 148 -9.93 -0.06 11.30
CA GLY A 148 -8.82 -0.86 10.82
C GLY A 148 -7.61 -0.81 11.75
N GLY A 149 -6.51 -1.50 11.37
CA GLY A 149 -5.27 -1.61 12.16
C GLY A 149 -4.11 -0.73 11.69
N GLU A 150 -4.32 0.13 10.69
CA GLU A 150 -3.26 0.82 9.95
C GLU A 150 -2.42 1.77 10.80
N TYR A 151 -3.02 2.32 11.86
CA TYR A 151 -2.37 3.23 12.80
C TYR A 151 -2.45 2.74 14.26
N GLY A 152 -2.60 1.42 14.43
CA GLY A 152 -2.58 0.79 15.74
C GLY A 152 -3.91 0.86 16.50
N GLU A 153 -3.84 0.61 17.81
CA GLU A 153 -5.01 0.36 18.66
C GLU A 153 -5.96 1.58 18.77
N GLU A 154 -5.42 2.79 18.84
CA GLU A 154 -6.26 4.01 18.91
C GLU A 154 -7.06 4.20 17.63
N TRP A 155 -6.45 3.92 16.46
CA TRP A 155 -7.13 3.95 15.18
C TRP A 155 -8.25 2.93 15.11
N HIS A 156 -7.99 1.72 15.61
CA HIS A 156 -8.99 0.66 15.70
C HIS A 156 -10.15 1.07 16.61
N ARG A 157 -9.87 1.52 17.84
CA ARG A 157 -10.90 1.96 18.80
C ARG A 157 -11.71 3.14 18.31
N GLY A 158 -11.11 4.03 17.53
CA GLY A 158 -11.75 5.19 16.92
C GLY A 158 -12.89 4.84 15.95
N GLY A 159 -13.00 3.57 15.51
CA GLY A 159 -14.04 3.08 14.60
C GLY A 159 -14.85 1.90 15.15
N THR A 160 -14.84 1.64 16.47
CA THR A 160 -15.54 0.49 17.07
C THR A 160 -16.61 0.90 18.06
N LYS A 161 -17.57 0.01 18.34
CA LYS A 161 -18.64 0.19 19.34
C LYS A 161 -19.37 1.54 19.15
N ALA A 162 -19.37 2.38 20.19
CA ALA A 162 -19.99 3.71 20.15
C ALA A 162 -19.37 4.66 19.09
N ASN A 163 -18.13 4.39 18.69
CA ASN A 163 -17.41 5.19 17.69
C ASN A 163 -17.61 4.69 16.24
N LYS A 164 -18.48 3.70 16.00
CA LYS A 164 -18.64 3.08 14.67
C LYS A 164 -19.08 4.09 13.61
N GLN A 165 -19.80 5.14 13.96
CA GLN A 165 -20.22 6.19 13.04
C GLN A 165 -19.02 6.87 12.38
N ASN A 166 -17.89 7.00 13.05
CA ASN A 166 -16.68 7.60 12.50
C ASN A 166 -16.19 6.89 11.22
N VAL A 167 -16.38 5.56 11.11
CA VAL A 167 -16.00 4.77 9.92
C VAL A 167 -16.80 5.21 8.70
N PHE A 168 -18.10 5.44 8.90
CA PHE A 168 -18.99 5.91 7.83
C PHE A 168 -18.69 7.37 7.46
N ASP A 169 -18.44 8.21 8.46
CA ASP A 169 -18.06 9.61 8.25
C ASP A 169 -16.71 9.72 7.53
N ASP A 170 -15.74 8.87 7.86
CA ASP A 170 -14.46 8.76 7.14
C ASP A 170 -14.68 8.37 5.67
N PHE A 171 -15.56 7.39 5.42
CA PHE A 171 -15.82 6.91 4.04
C PHE A 171 -16.59 7.93 3.21
N ILE A 172 -17.59 8.61 3.80
CA ILE A 172 -18.34 9.67 3.14
C ILE A 172 -17.42 10.84 2.78
N ALA A 173 -16.51 11.20 3.69
CA ALA A 173 -15.55 12.28 3.45
C ALA A 173 -14.46 11.94 2.42
N ALA A 174 -14.29 10.67 2.08
CA ALA A 174 -13.38 10.20 1.02
C ALA A 174 -13.97 10.38 -0.37
N ALA A 175 -15.29 10.45 -0.51
CA ALA A 175 -16.02 10.58 -1.77
C ALA A 175 -16.11 12.04 -2.22
#